data_dfa648dd22d80d892e4efa40d7b53579
#
_entry.id   dfa648dd22d80d892e4efa40d7b53579
#
_cell.length_a   1.000
_cell.length_b   1.000
_cell.length_c   1.000
_cell.angle_alpha   90.00
_cell.angle_beta   90.00
_cell.angle_gamma   90.00
#
_symmetry.space_group_name_H-M   'P 1'
#
loop_
_entity.id
_entity.type
_entity.pdbx_description
1 polymer ?
#
loop_
_entity_poly.entity_id
_entity_poly.type
_entity_poly.pdbx_seq_one_letter_code
_entity_poly.pdbx_strand_id
1 'polypeptide(L)'
;MVPPVDTTVSENPIVVERIGLAWRQLRRGTAINVLRDQLFGTGVDALDPGQMDTLDLLVKRDQWRMSDLAEALHVEPSTATRAIRRLVQSGLAERTASEQDRRVVLVCATDAGRARYDAVMKVRLKFFGDLIAQWTPAEADAIAVALEKLVAGIDIAVTNLQDEPTNG
;
A
#
# COMPACT_ATOMS: atom_id res chain seq x y z
N MET A 1 14.36 19.35 -2.29
CA MET A 1 14.08 20.42 -3.27
C MET A 1 13.43 19.74 -4.47
N VAL A 2 12.09 19.80 -4.58
CA VAL A 2 11.35 19.21 -5.69
C VAL A 2 11.64 20.07 -6.94
N PRO A 3 12.04 19.47 -8.07
CA PRO A 3 12.23 20.25 -9.30
C PRO A 3 10.89 20.90 -9.71
N PRO A 4 10.91 22.08 -10.32
CA PRO A 4 9.71 22.74 -10.78
C PRO A 4 8.95 21.82 -11.74
N VAL A 5 7.65 21.65 -11.50
CA VAL A 5 6.77 20.89 -12.39
C VAL A 5 6.75 21.61 -13.73
N ASP A 6 7.20 20.93 -14.78
CA ASP A 6 7.11 21.43 -16.13
C ASP A 6 5.61 21.53 -16.52
N THR A 7 5.07 22.72 -16.50
CA THR A 7 3.65 23.00 -16.74
C THR A 7 3.19 22.57 -18.14
N THR A 8 4.12 22.35 -19.06
CA THR A 8 3.81 21.97 -20.45
C THR A 8 3.20 20.57 -20.58
N VAL A 9 3.44 19.66 -19.63
CA VAL A 9 2.87 18.30 -19.69
C VAL A 9 1.40 18.29 -19.27
N SER A 10 1.02 19.10 -18.27
CA SER A 10 -0.38 19.21 -17.81
C SER A 10 -1.30 19.87 -18.86
N GLU A 11 -0.73 20.62 -19.79
CA GLU A 11 -1.43 21.28 -20.90
C GLU A 11 -1.58 20.37 -22.13
N ASN A 12 -1.01 19.15 -22.12
CA ASN A 12 -1.17 18.20 -23.23
C ASN A 12 -2.40 17.32 -23.02
N PRO A 13 -3.58 17.68 -23.60
CA PRO A 13 -4.83 16.98 -23.36
C PRO A 13 -4.79 15.50 -23.78
N ILE A 14 -3.97 15.17 -24.78
CA ILE A 14 -3.84 13.78 -25.27
C ILE A 14 -3.17 12.91 -24.20
N VAL A 15 -2.13 13.38 -23.53
CA VAL A 15 -1.43 12.64 -22.48
C VAL A 15 -2.33 12.48 -21.27
N VAL A 16 -3.01 13.54 -20.85
CA VAL A 16 -3.95 13.54 -19.72
C VAL A 16 -5.09 12.54 -19.98
N GLU A 17 -5.67 12.56 -21.18
CA GLU A 17 -6.73 11.62 -21.56
C GLU A 17 -6.24 10.17 -21.54
N ARG A 18 -5.07 9.88 -22.11
CA ARG A 18 -4.48 8.51 -22.11
C ARG A 18 -4.25 7.97 -20.70
N ILE A 19 -3.73 8.80 -19.79
CA ILE A 19 -3.55 8.44 -18.38
C ILE A 19 -4.91 8.14 -17.74
N GLY A 20 -5.90 9.01 -17.94
CA GLY A 20 -7.24 8.83 -17.41
C GLY A 20 -7.94 7.57 -17.92
N LEU A 21 -7.75 7.24 -19.20
CA LEU A 21 -8.28 6.00 -19.80
C LEU A 21 -7.59 4.76 -19.24
N ALA A 22 -6.27 4.75 -19.15
CA ALA A 22 -5.49 3.65 -18.55
C ALA A 22 -5.89 3.42 -17.08
N TRP A 23 -6.01 4.49 -16.29
CA TRP A 23 -6.50 4.44 -14.92
C TRP A 23 -7.91 3.85 -14.81
N ARG A 24 -8.82 4.26 -15.70
CA ARG A 24 -10.19 3.72 -15.75
C ARG A 24 -10.21 2.24 -16.08
N GLN A 25 -9.40 1.80 -17.04
CA GLN A 25 -9.28 0.40 -17.43
C GLN A 25 -8.71 -0.44 -16.28
N LEU A 26 -7.65 0.03 -15.64
CA LEU A 26 -7.06 -0.63 -14.47
C LEU A 26 -8.08 -0.81 -13.35
N ARG A 27 -8.83 0.24 -13.01
CA ARG A 27 -9.81 0.22 -11.92
C ARG A 27 -11.03 -0.66 -12.21
N ARG A 28 -11.46 -0.77 -13.47
CA ARG A 28 -12.68 -1.49 -13.89
C ARG A 28 -12.40 -2.89 -14.40
N GLY A 29 -11.17 -3.24 -14.70
CA GLY A 29 -10.82 -4.51 -15.29
C GLY A 29 -11.13 -5.68 -14.37
N THR A 30 -11.73 -6.76 -14.91
CA THR A 30 -11.91 -8.02 -14.19
C THR A 30 -10.58 -8.60 -13.74
N ALA A 31 -9.50 -8.34 -14.48
CA ALA A 31 -8.15 -8.74 -14.15
C ALA A 31 -7.69 -8.21 -12.77
N ILE A 32 -8.14 -7.01 -12.36
CA ILE A 32 -7.79 -6.45 -11.05
C ILE A 32 -8.40 -7.26 -9.90
N ASN A 33 -9.59 -7.83 -10.08
CA ASN A 33 -10.22 -8.68 -9.07
C ASN A 33 -9.49 -10.02 -8.97
N VAL A 34 -9.13 -10.64 -10.10
CA VAL A 34 -8.33 -11.87 -10.13
C VAL A 34 -6.97 -11.61 -9.47
N LEU A 35 -6.32 -10.50 -9.82
CA LEU A 35 -5.06 -10.10 -9.19
C LEU A 35 -5.21 -9.92 -7.67
N ARG A 36 -6.25 -9.26 -7.22
CA ARG A 36 -6.52 -9.08 -5.79
C ARG A 36 -6.67 -10.42 -5.08
N ASP A 37 -7.42 -11.35 -5.64
CA ASP A 37 -7.63 -12.68 -5.07
C ASP A 37 -6.32 -13.47 -5.01
N GLN A 38 -5.45 -13.32 -5.99
CA GLN A 38 -4.10 -13.91 -5.97
C GLN A 38 -3.19 -13.25 -4.91
N LEU A 39 -3.25 -11.93 -4.76
CA LEU A 39 -2.37 -11.19 -3.86
C LEU A 39 -2.80 -11.25 -2.38
N PHE A 40 -4.09 -11.34 -2.12
CA PHE A 40 -4.64 -11.23 -0.76
C PHE A 40 -5.35 -12.50 -0.29
N GLY A 41 -5.54 -13.47 -1.19
CA GLY A 41 -6.27 -14.72 -0.93
C GLY A 41 -7.78 -14.56 -1.10
N THR A 42 -8.49 -15.68 -0.96
CA THR A 42 -9.96 -15.77 -1.03
C THR A 42 -10.53 -16.42 0.21
N GLY A 43 -11.80 -16.18 0.50
CA GLY A 43 -12.50 -16.80 1.63
C GLY A 43 -12.18 -16.16 2.98
N VAL A 44 -12.32 -16.95 4.05
CA VAL A 44 -12.19 -16.49 5.43
C VAL A 44 -10.75 -16.11 5.83
N ASP A 45 -9.77 -16.66 5.14
CA ASP A 45 -8.35 -16.38 5.36
C ASP A 45 -7.81 -15.26 4.46
N ALA A 46 -8.66 -14.64 3.66
CA ALA A 46 -8.28 -13.50 2.83
C ALA A 46 -7.90 -12.30 3.70
N LEU A 47 -6.79 -11.67 3.37
CA LEU A 47 -6.39 -10.40 3.95
C LEU A 47 -6.97 -9.26 3.11
N ASP A 48 -7.52 -8.24 3.76
CA ASP A 48 -7.80 -7.00 3.03
C ASP A 48 -6.50 -6.19 2.81
N PRO A 49 -6.49 -5.23 1.86
CA PRO A 49 -5.30 -4.43 1.59
C PRO A 49 -4.70 -3.77 2.83
N GLY A 50 -5.54 -3.20 3.70
CA GLY A 50 -5.07 -2.54 4.93
C GLY A 50 -4.45 -3.51 5.93
N GLN A 51 -4.94 -4.75 6.02
CA GLN A 51 -4.30 -5.80 6.82
C GLN A 51 -2.94 -6.19 6.23
N MET A 52 -2.85 -6.28 4.90
CA MET A 52 -1.60 -6.64 4.24
C MET A 52 -0.55 -5.55 4.38
N ASP A 53 -0.92 -4.28 4.20
CA ASP A 53 -0.03 -3.13 4.39
C ASP A 53 0.45 -3.03 5.84
N THR A 54 -0.45 -3.30 6.80
CA THR A 54 -0.11 -3.38 8.21
C THR A 54 0.88 -4.51 8.49
N LEU A 55 0.63 -5.70 7.94
CA LEU A 55 1.50 -6.87 8.11
C LEU A 55 2.88 -6.64 7.47
N ASP A 56 2.94 -5.95 6.33
CA ASP A 56 4.19 -5.54 5.67
C ASP A 56 5.09 -4.72 6.61
N LEU A 57 4.52 -3.74 7.32
CA LEU A 57 5.26 -2.96 8.31
C LEU A 57 5.68 -3.80 9.52
N LEU A 58 4.79 -4.67 10.03
CA LEU A 58 5.10 -5.51 11.19
C LEU A 58 6.25 -6.50 10.92
N VAL A 59 6.39 -6.95 9.67
CA VAL A 59 7.49 -7.86 9.29
C VAL A 59 8.82 -7.14 9.14
N LYS A 60 8.80 -5.87 8.72
CA LYS A 60 10.01 -5.04 8.53
C LYS A 60 10.67 -4.60 9.82
N ARG A 61 9.93 -4.60 10.93
CA ARG A 61 10.43 -4.16 12.24
C ARG A 61 9.85 -5.03 13.34
N ASP A 62 10.67 -5.46 14.26
CA ASP A 62 10.30 -6.44 15.29
C ASP A 62 9.12 -5.98 16.17
N GLN A 63 9.05 -4.71 16.53
CA GLN A 63 7.99 -4.17 17.37
C GLN A 63 7.60 -2.75 16.97
N TRP A 64 6.31 -2.46 17.04
CA TRP A 64 5.74 -1.15 16.74
C TRP A 64 4.88 -0.64 17.88
N ARG A 65 5.00 0.64 18.20
CA ARG A 65 3.97 1.33 18.99
C ARG A 65 2.76 1.59 18.08
N MET A 66 1.56 1.57 18.63
CA MET A 66 0.35 1.82 17.85
C MET A 66 0.32 3.19 17.16
N SER A 67 0.86 4.24 17.83
CA SER A 67 1.01 5.59 17.26
C SER A 67 1.89 5.59 16.02
N ASP A 68 3.10 5.00 16.15
CA ASP A 68 4.11 5.00 15.10
C ASP A 68 3.63 4.18 13.88
N LEU A 69 2.87 3.10 14.16
CA LEU A 69 2.27 2.27 13.11
C LEU A 69 1.19 3.03 12.33
N ALA A 70 0.33 3.78 13.01
CA ALA A 70 -0.71 4.58 12.36
C ALA A 70 -0.09 5.68 11.48
N GLU A 71 0.95 6.34 11.97
CA GLU A 71 1.71 7.33 11.22
C GLU A 71 2.38 6.72 9.98
N ALA A 72 3.07 5.58 10.14
CA ALA A 72 3.73 4.89 9.03
C ALA A 72 2.75 4.36 7.96
N LEU A 73 1.52 4.05 8.35
CA LEU A 73 0.43 3.65 7.44
C LEU A 73 -0.28 4.85 6.81
N HIS A 74 0.00 6.07 7.23
CA HIS A 74 -0.72 7.28 6.84
C HIS A 74 -2.24 7.16 7.02
N VAL A 75 -2.67 6.58 8.16
CA VAL A 75 -4.10 6.39 8.49
C VAL A 75 -4.42 6.89 9.89
N GLU A 76 -5.70 7.14 10.12
CA GLU A 76 -6.20 7.45 11.46
C GLU A 76 -5.90 6.32 12.46
N PRO A 77 -5.58 6.62 13.74
CA PRO A 77 -5.28 5.63 14.77
C PRO A 77 -6.36 4.56 14.93
N SER A 78 -7.62 4.93 14.71
CA SER A 78 -8.77 4.01 14.76
C SER A 78 -8.72 2.96 13.64
N THR A 79 -8.24 3.33 12.46
CA THR A 79 -8.07 2.44 11.31
C THR A 79 -6.93 1.46 11.56
N ALA A 80 -5.77 1.94 12.01
CA ALA A 80 -4.64 1.07 12.41
C ALA A 80 -5.07 0.07 13.50
N THR A 81 -5.80 0.56 14.52
CA THR A 81 -6.31 -0.30 15.61
C THR A 81 -7.23 -1.40 15.09
N ARG A 82 -8.07 -1.10 14.09
CA ARG A 82 -8.99 -2.09 13.48
C ARG A 82 -8.21 -3.14 12.67
N ALA A 83 -7.23 -2.72 11.88
CA ALA A 83 -6.36 -3.62 11.12
C ALA A 83 -5.60 -4.58 12.05
N ILE A 84 -4.95 -4.05 13.08
CA ILE A 84 -4.25 -4.86 14.10
C ILE A 84 -5.18 -5.82 14.81
N ARG A 85 -6.39 -5.39 15.18
CA ARG A 85 -7.35 -6.28 15.83
C ARG A 85 -7.68 -7.47 14.95
N ARG A 86 -7.88 -7.27 13.65
CA ARG A 86 -8.15 -8.36 12.70
C ARG A 86 -6.95 -9.29 12.56
N LEU A 87 -5.73 -8.77 12.43
CA LEU A 87 -4.51 -9.57 12.36
C LEU A 87 -4.30 -10.41 13.64
N VAL A 88 -4.58 -9.85 14.80
CA VAL A 88 -4.52 -10.58 16.09
C VAL A 88 -5.58 -11.68 16.15
N GLN A 89 -6.81 -11.40 15.71
CA GLN A 89 -7.87 -12.41 15.64
C GLN A 89 -7.54 -13.56 14.70
N SER A 90 -6.80 -13.30 13.62
CA SER A 90 -6.31 -14.31 12.69
C SER A 90 -4.97 -14.95 13.12
N GLY A 91 -4.44 -14.61 14.29
CA GLY A 91 -3.17 -15.15 14.78
C GLY A 91 -1.92 -14.67 14.04
N LEU A 92 -2.03 -13.64 13.19
CA LEU A 92 -0.93 -13.12 12.35
C LEU A 92 -0.13 -12.02 13.03
N ALA A 93 -0.68 -11.40 14.07
CA ALA A 93 0.00 -10.43 14.91
C ALA A 93 -0.31 -10.69 16.39
N GLU A 94 0.51 -10.16 17.26
CA GLU A 94 0.29 -10.20 18.71
C GLU A 94 0.54 -8.84 19.34
N ARG A 95 -0.01 -8.64 20.53
CA ARG A 95 0.18 -7.45 21.35
C ARG A 95 0.94 -7.82 22.59
N THR A 96 1.97 -7.03 22.90
CA THR A 96 2.78 -7.20 24.10
C THR A 96 2.84 -5.89 24.86
N ALA A 97 3.01 -5.94 26.18
CA ALA A 97 3.31 -4.74 26.94
C ALA A 97 4.81 -4.43 26.80
N SER A 98 5.16 -3.14 26.69
CA SER A 98 6.56 -2.74 26.70
C SER A 98 7.19 -3.07 28.06
N GLU A 99 8.40 -3.62 28.05
CA GLU A 99 9.17 -3.88 29.27
C GLU A 99 9.56 -2.58 29.99
N GLN A 100 9.72 -1.50 29.23
CA GLN A 100 10.14 -0.18 29.75
C GLN A 100 8.96 0.61 30.33
N ASP A 101 7.77 0.49 29.72
CA ASP A 101 6.55 1.14 30.21
C ASP A 101 5.33 0.26 29.89
N ARG A 102 4.77 -0.37 30.92
CA ARG A 102 3.60 -1.26 30.81
C ARG A 102 2.33 -0.59 30.27
N ARG A 103 2.31 0.75 30.20
CA ARG A 103 1.20 1.52 29.59
C ARG A 103 1.30 1.53 28.07
N VAL A 104 2.48 1.23 27.53
CA VAL A 104 2.72 1.20 26.08
C VAL A 104 2.46 -0.20 25.55
N VAL A 105 1.50 -0.31 24.64
CA VAL A 105 1.21 -1.53 23.89
C VAL A 105 2.08 -1.55 22.65
N LEU A 106 2.85 -2.62 22.51
CA LEU A 106 3.63 -2.94 21.34
C LEU A 106 2.91 -4.00 20.51
N VAL A 107 3.13 -3.97 19.21
CA VAL A 107 2.57 -4.93 18.26
C VAL A 107 3.70 -5.51 17.42
N CYS A 108 3.66 -6.81 17.18
CA CYS A 108 4.61 -7.51 16.32
C CYS A 108 3.90 -8.58 15.47
N ALA A 109 4.57 -9.00 14.37
CA ALA A 109 4.12 -10.13 13.60
C ALA A 109 4.47 -11.44 14.32
N THR A 110 3.54 -12.40 14.34
CA THR A 110 3.82 -13.78 14.76
C THR A 110 4.59 -14.53 13.66
N ASP A 111 5.10 -15.73 13.97
CA ASP A 111 5.71 -16.60 12.96
C ASP A 111 4.71 -16.96 11.85
N ALA A 112 3.43 -17.17 12.21
CA ALA A 112 2.36 -17.38 11.24
C ALA A 112 2.15 -16.15 10.37
N GLY A 113 2.23 -14.93 10.94
CA GLY A 113 2.17 -13.67 10.20
C GLY A 113 3.32 -13.53 9.21
N ARG A 114 4.55 -13.81 9.63
CA ARG A 114 5.73 -13.79 8.76
C ARG A 114 5.61 -14.80 7.61
N ALA A 115 5.20 -16.03 7.91
CA ALA A 115 4.97 -17.05 6.89
C ALA A 115 3.87 -16.67 5.90
N ARG A 116 2.79 -16.03 6.37
CA ARG A 116 1.72 -15.51 5.51
C ARG A 116 2.21 -14.39 4.61
N TYR A 117 2.98 -13.45 5.15
CA TYR A 117 3.62 -12.38 4.39
C TYR A 117 4.50 -12.93 3.27
N ASP A 118 5.39 -13.87 3.59
CA ASP A 118 6.30 -14.49 2.63
C ASP A 118 5.54 -15.21 1.50
N ALA A 119 4.44 -15.89 1.84
CA ALA A 119 3.61 -16.56 0.85
C ALA A 119 2.99 -15.56 -0.14
N VAL A 120 2.47 -14.44 0.36
CA VAL A 120 1.91 -13.36 -0.48
C VAL A 120 3.01 -12.71 -1.32
N MET A 121 4.17 -12.43 -0.74
CA MET A 121 5.29 -11.83 -1.45
C MET A 121 5.81 -12.71 -2.61
N LYS A 122 5.85 -14.02 -2.44
CA LYS A 122 6.19 -14.96 -3.53
C LYS A 122 5.21 -14.84 -4.70
N VAL A 123 3.91 -14.77 -4.42
CA VAL A 123 2.89 -14.60 -5.46
C VAL A 123 3.03 -13.26 -6.17
N ARG A 124 3.24 -12.17 -5.40
CA ARG A 124 3.46 -10.82 -5.96
C ARG A 124 4.68 -10.77 -6.87
N LEU A 125 5.82 -11.25 -6.40
CA LEU A 125 7.06 -11.25 -7.16
C LEU A 125 6.92 -12.06 -8.44
N LYS A 126 6.28 -13.24 -8.37
CA LYS A 126 6.01 -14.04 -9.56
C LYS A 126 5.11 -13.29 -10.54
N PHE A 127 3.99 -12.75 -10.08
CA PHE A 127 3.02 -12.05 -10.93
C PHE A 127 3.65 -10.84 -11.63
N PHE A 128 4.32 -9.96 -10.88
CA PHE A 128 4.97 -8.80 -11.48
C PHE A 128 6.16 -9.19 -12.36
N GLY A 129 6.92 -10.23 -11.99
CA GLY A 129 7.97 -10.77 -12.84
C GLY A 129 7.44 -11.28 -14.18
N ASP A 130 6.37 -12.07 -14.16
CA ASP A 130 5.71 -12.56 -15.39
C ASP A 130 5.14 -11.39 -16.23
N LEU A 131 4.59 -10.36 -15.57
CA LEU A 131 4.03 -9.18 -16.24
C LEU A 131 5.09 -8.39 -17.00
N ILE A 132 6.26 -8.19 -16.41
CA ILE A 132 7.34 -7.41 -17.02
C ILE A 132 8.30 -8.24 -17.87
N ALA A 133 8.16 -9.58 -17.90
CA ALA A 133 9.09 -10.46 -18.60
C ALA A 133 9.18 -10.21 -20.11
N GLN A 134 8.14 -9.60 -20.69
CA GLN A 134 8.10 -9.23 -22.12
C GLN A 134 8.65 -7.82 -22.41
N TRP A 135 9.07 -7.08 -21.39
CA TRP A 135 9.60 -5.73 -21.54
C TRP A 135 11.13 -5.73 -21.49
N THR A 136 11.71 -4.74 -22.12
CA THR A 136 13.15 -4.48 -21.95
C THR A 136 13.41 -3.95 -20.53
N PRO A 137 14.62 -4.12 -19.99
CA PRO A 137 14.98 -3.54 -18.69
C PRO A 137 14.72 -2.03 -18.59
N ALA A 138 14.96 -1.30 -19.68
CA ALA A 138 14.71 0.16 -19.72
C ALA A 138 13.22 0.50 -19.65
N GLU A 139 12.34 -0.28 -20.29
CA GLU A 139 10.88 -0.09 -20.19
C GLU A 139 10.36 -0.43 -18.80
N ALA A 140 10.88 -1.51 -18.19
CA ALA A 140 10.50 -1.88 -16.82
C ALA A 140 10.93 -0.81 -15.80
N ASP A 141 12.14 -0.27 -15.92
CA ASP A 141 12.63 0.83 -15.09
C ASP A 141 11.82 2.12 -15.30
N ALA A 142 11.53 2.48 -16.55
CA ALA A 142 10.74 3.67 -16.87
C ALA A 142 9.33 3.62 -16.26
N ILE A 143 8.70 2.44 -16.28
CA ILE A 143 7.38 2.28 -15.65
C ILE A 143 7.46 2.32 -14.13
N ALA A 144 8.48 1.73 -13.51
CA ALA A 144 8.68 1.81 -12.06
C ALA A 144 8.80 3.28 -11.61
N VAL A 145 9.68 4.03 -12.24
CA VAL A 145 9.87 5.48 -11.98
C VAL A 145 8.59 6.28 -12.22
N ALA A 146 7.83 5.97 -13.28
CA ALA A 146 6.58 6.65 -13.59
C ALA A 146 5.50 6.38 -12.53
N LEU A 147 5.39 5.13 -12.03
CA LEU A 147 4.45 4.77 -10.97
C LEU A 147 4.82 5.42 -9.63
N GLU A 148 6.10 5.44 -9.27
CA GLU A 148 6.58 6.14 -8.08
C GLU A 148 6.23 7.64 -8.10
N LYS A 149 6.45 8.30 -9.24
CA LYS A 149 6.07 9.71 -9.43
C LYS A 149 4.56 9.91 -9.38
N LEU A 150 3.78 8.98 -9.94
CA LEU A 150 2.31 9.05 -9.90
C LEU A 150 1.81 8.96 -8.46
N VAL A 151 2.31 8.01 -7.66
CA VAL A 151 1.94 7.85 -6.25
C VAL A 151 2.28 9.12 -5.47
N ALA A 152 3.52 9.62 -5.56
CA ALA A 152 3.92 10.86 -4.90
C ALA A 152 3.09 12.08 -5.34
N GLY A 153 2.71 12.14 -6.63
CA GLY A 153 1.85 13.20 -7.15
C GLY A 153 0.41 13.15 -6.64
N ILE A 154 -0.13 11.96 -6.43
CA ILE A 154 -1.48 11.77 -5.83
C ILE A 154 -1.48 12.29 -4.39
N ASP A 155 -0.47 11.96 -3.59
CA ASP A 155 -0.37 12.41 -2.20
C ASP A 155 -0.35 13.95 -2.11
N ILE A 156 0.43 14.60 -2.97
CA ILE A 156 0.48 16.08 -3.06
C ILE A 156 -0.88 16.64 -3.48
N ALA A 157 -1.52 16.07 -4.50
CA ALA A 157 -2.80 16.55 -5.00
C ALA A 157 -3.92 16.42 -3.96
N VAL A 158 -3.94 15.32 -3.20
CA VAL A 158 -4.91 15.10 -2.11
C VAL A 158 -4.70 16.12 -0.99
N THR A 159 -3.47 16.39 -0.60
CA THR A 159 -3.15 17.40 0.41
C THR A 159 -3.64 18.79 -0.02
N ASN A 160 -3.38 19.19 -1.25
CA ASN A 160 -3.83 20.49 -1.79
C ASN A 160 -5.37 20.61 -1.81
N LEU A 161 -6.09 19.52 -2.13
CA LEU A 161 -7.57 19.53 -2.11
C LEU A 161 -8.16 19.65 -0.69
N GLN A 162 -7.43 19.21 0.34
CA GLN A 162 -7.84 19.35 1.73
C GLN A 162 -7.57 20.76 2.29
N ASP A 163 -6.57 21.45 1.74
CA ASP A 163 -6.17 22.79 2.16
C ASP A 163 -6.97 23.91 1.43
N GLU A 164 -7.72 23.59 0.36
CA GLU A 164 -8.62 24.55 -0.25
C GLU A 164 -9.84 24.79 0.66
N PRO A 165 -10.07 26.05 1.13
CA PRO A 165 -11.25 26.36 1.94
C PRO A 165 -12.49 26.08 1.09
N THR A 166 -13.39 25.25 1.62
CA THR A 166 -14.71 24.96 1.04
C THR A 166 -15.49 26.27 0.93
N ASN A 167 -15.40 26.97 -0.19
CA ASN A 167 -16.28 28.08 -0.52
C ASN A 167 -17.67 27.47 -0.81
N GLY A 168 -18.53 27.46 0.23
CA GLY A 168 -19.95 27.15 0.14
C GLY A 168 -20.78 28.37 -0.27
#